data_79b439db60f7b11806b84e10be271688
#
_entry.id   79b439db60f7b11806b84e10be271688
#
_cell.length_a   1.000
_cell.length_b   1.000
_cell.length_c   1.000
_cell.angle_alpha   90.00
_cell.angle_beta   90.00
_cell.angle_gamma   90.00
#
_symmetry.space_group_name_H-M   'P 1'
#
loop_
_entity.id
_entity.type
_entity.pdbx_description
1 polymer ?
#
loop_
_entity_poly.entity_id
_entity_poly.type
_entity_poly.pdbx_seq_one_letter_code
_entity_poly.pdbx_strand_id
1 'polypeptide(L)'
;RFVRLGADSFRTGRLAPDRMRRGLDALASFREAALNLGATHFRAIGCSALRDAVNAKDFLQKAAEIGWQVEVIDGQREAGWIHQGVADTVPDAALGDRTALTLDIGGGSVECVVWNREGVHGRHSLDIGVARLTDWIKPSDPLTAKDLTSLHRVVDAALAPLMNRLPEASPSLLIGTSGAFNTLAALEDPGAQWHNPREADVLPLE
;
A
#
# COMPACT_ATOMS: atom_id res chain seq x y z
N ARG A 1 11.69 -0.93 10.12
CA ARG A 1 11.94 -2.36 10.43
C ARG A 1 10.92 -3.23 9.68
N PHE A 2 11.37 -4.09 8.78
CA PHE A 2 10.50 -4.98 8.04
C PHE A 2 10.06 -6.18 8.92
N VAL A 3 8.77 -6.24 9.24
CA VAL A 3 8.16 -7.33 10.03
C VAL A 3 7.52 -8.37 9.12
N ARG A 4 6.93 -7.94 7.99
CA ARG A 4 6.13 -8.76 7.07
C ARG A 4 5.00 -9.49 7.82
N LEU A 5 4.21 -8.72 8.60
CA LEU A 5 3.14 -9.26 9.44
C LEU A 5 2.14 -10.12 8.67
N GLY A 6 1.80 -9.69 7.44
CA GLY A 6 0.87 -10.37 6.55
C GLY A 6 1.45 -11.53 5.72
N ALA A 7 2.74 -11.89 5.87
CA ALA A 7 3.29 -13.01 5.11
C ALA A 7 2.55 -14.31 5.43
N ASP A 8 2.16 -15.08 4.39
CA ASP A 8 1.33 -16.28 4.44
C ASP A 8 -0.11 -16.07 4.95
N SER A 9 -0.45 -14.87 5.48
CA SER A 9 -1.77 -14.66 6.07
C SER A 9 -2.89 -14.58 5.01
N PHE A 10 -2.59 -14.10 3.81
CA PHE A 10 -3.57 -13.99 2.74
C PHE A 10 -4.02 -15.35 2.19
N ARG A 11 -3.18 -16.36 2.34
CA ARG A 11 -3.51 -17.76 1.99
C ARG A 11 -4.14 -18.52 3.15
N THR A 12 -3.63 -18.33 4.37
CA THR A 12 -4.07 -19.10 5.55
C THR A 12 -5.25 -18.46 6.28
N GLY A 13 -5.56 -17.19 5.99
CA GLY A 13 -6.54 -16.40 6.73
C GLY A 13 -6.08 -16.02 8.14
N ARG A 14 -4.81 -16.28 8.52
CA ARG A 14 -4.31 -16.08 9.90
C ARG A 14 -2.91 -15.49 9.90
N LEU A 15 -2.65 -14.62 10.87
CA LEU A 15 -1.31 -14.16 11.18
C LEU A 15 -0.51 -15.29 11.84
N ALA A 16 0.70 -15.54 11.36
CA ALA A 16 1.59 -16.54 11.93
C ALA A 16 2.13 -16.08 13.30
N PRO A 17 2.26 -16.99 14.30
CA PRO A 17 2.67 -16.62 15.66
C PRO A 17 4.04 -15.93 15.73
N ASP A 18 5.00 -16.36 14.91
CA ASP A 18 6.33 -15.73 14.81
C ASP A 18 6.26 -14.32 14.25
N ARG A 19 5.36 -14.08 13.27
CA ARG A 19 5.12 -12.74 12.69
C ARG A 19 4.45 -11.82 13.69
N MET A 20 3.46 -12.33 14.44
CA MET A 20 2.82 -11.57 15.51
C MET A 20 3.84 -11.13 16.56
N ARG A 21 4.71 -12.06 17.02
CA ARG A 21 5.78 -11.75 17.98
C ARG A 21 6.70 -10.66 17.43
N ARG A 22 7.22 -10.82 16.21
CA ARG A 22 8.09 -9.81 15.57
C ARG A 22 7.41 -8.44 15.44
N GLY A 23 6.11 -8.43 15.16
CA GLY A 23 5.30 -7.21 15.11
C GLY A 23 5.22 -6.52 16.46
N LEU A 24 4.92 -7.28 17.51
CA LEU A 24 4.85 -6.77 18.88
C LEU A 24 6.21 -6.27 19.38
N ASP A 25 7.30 -7.01 19.11
CA ASP A 25 8.66 -6.57 19.44
C ASP A 25 9.04 -5.25 18.74
N ALA A 26 8.60 -5.09 17.48
CA ALA A 26 8.81 -3.85 16.74
C ALA A 26 8.01 -2.69 17.34
N LEU A 27 6.74 -2.91 17.68
CA LEU A 27 5.89 -1.91 18.33
C LEU A 27 6.46 -1.49 19.68
N ALA A 28 6.92 -2.44 20.51
CA ALA A 28 7.56 -2.14 21.78
C ALA A 28 8.81 -1.25 21.60
N SER A 29 9.69 -1.61 20.65
CA SER A 29 10.88 -0.82 20.32
C SER A 29 10.53 0.60 19.84
N PHE A 30 9.50 0.75 19.00
CA PHE A 30 9.05 2.06 18.51
C PHE A 30 8.47 2.91 19.64
N ARG A 31 7.73 2.31 20.57
CA ARG A 31 7.21 3.03 21.72
C ARG A 31 8.33 3.56 22.61
N GLU A 32 9.30 2.72 22.93
CA GLU A 32 10.47 3.12 23.71
C GLU A 32 11.22 4.28 23.03
N ALA A 33 11.55 4.15 21.75
CA ALA A 33 12.24 5.19 21.00
C ALA A 33 11.44 6.51 20.97
N ALA A 34 10.13 6.45 20.76
CA ALA A 34 9.28 7.63 20.70
C ALA A 34 9.19 8.33 22.08
N LEU A 35 9.07 7.57 23.18
CA LEU A 35 9.10 8.12 24.54
C LEU A 35 10.43 8.80 24.85
N ASN A 36 11.55 8.19 24.45
CA ASN A 36 12.89 8.77 24.64
C ASN A 36 13.09 10.07 23.83
N LEU A 37 12.34 10.25 22.74
CA LEU A 37 12.28 11.48 21.94
C LEU A 37 11.24 12.50 22.46
N GLY A 38 10.56 12.22 23.56
CA GLY A 38 9.58 13.11 24.16
C GLY A 38 8.21 13.09 23.48
N ALA A 39 7.88 12.08 22.70
CA ALA A 39 6.54 11.96 22.10
C ALA A 39 5.49 11.73 23.19
N THR A 40 4.41 12.51 23.14
CA THR A 40 3.28 12.42 24.07
C THR A 40 2.04 11.76 23.45
N HIS A 41 1.99 11.70 22.13
CA HIS A 41 0.86 11.12 21.39
C HIS A 41 1.35 10.04 20.45
N PHE A 42 0.63 8.93 20.42
CA PHE A 42 0.97 7.75 19.62
C PHE A 42 -0.24 7.33 18.79
N ARG A 43 -0.02 7.04 17.55
CA ARG A 43 -1.04 6.46 16.67
C ARG A 43 -0.44 5.32 15.88
N ALA A 44 -1.13 4.17 15.85
CA ALA A 44 -0.77 3.03 15.05
C ALA A 44 -1.97 2.63 14.18
N ILE A 45 -1.70 2.39 12.91
CA ILE A 45 -2.72 2.04 11.92
C ILE A 45 -2.44 0.64 11.42
N GLY A 46 -3.49 -0.16 11.34
CA GLY A 46 -3.49 -1.49 10.75
C GLY A 46 -4.27 -1.48 9.44
N CYS A 47 -3.68 -2.09 8.40
CA CYS A 47 -4.27 -2.20 7.07
C CYS A 47 -4.63 -3.66 6.74
N SER A 48 -4.58 -4.05 5.47
CA SER A 48 -5.13 -5.29 4.92
C SER A 48 -4.82 -6.56 5.73
N ALA A 49 -3.60 -6.78 6.19
CA ALA A 49 -3.25 -7.98 6.97
C ALA A 49 -4.03 -8.10 8.29
N LEU A 50 -4.31 -6.98 8.96
CA LEU A 50 -5.11 -6.94 10.18
C LEU A 50 -6.61 -6.88 9.92
N ARG A 51 -7.04 -6.41 8.72
CA ARG A 51 -8.44 -6.49 8.29
C ARG A 51 -8.87 -7.93 8.06
N ASP A 52 -8.00 -8.71 7.39
CA ASP A 52 -8.37 -9.99 6.82
C ASP A 52 -8.13 -11.18 7.76
N ALA A 53 -7.16 -11.08 8.66
CA ALA A 53 -6.79 -12.19 9.51
C ALA A 53 -7.81 -12.46 10.61
N VAL A 54 -8.32 -13.69 10.70
CA VAL A 54 -9.33 -14.10 11.70
C VAL A 54 -8.81 -14.00 13.13
N ASN A 55 -7.49 -14.02 13.34
CA ASN A 55 -6.83 -13.85 14.64
C ASN A 55 -6.22 -12.46 14.86
N ALA A 56 -6.65 -11.46 14.07
CA ALA A 56 -6.17 -10.08 14.24
C ALA A 56 -6.43 -9.55 15.66
N LYS A 57 -7.57 -9.94 16.27
CA LYS A 57 -7.94 -9.54 17.64
C LYS A 57 -6.87 -9.91 18.67
N ASP A 58 -6.24 -11.08 18.52
CA ASP A 58 -5.19 -11.53 19.43
C ASP A 58 -3.95 -10.62 19.36
N PHE A 59 -3.60 -10.18 18.14
CA PHE A 59 -2.53 -9.22 17.92
C PHE A 59 -2.86 -7.85 18.49
N LEU A 60 -4.07 -7.35 18.22
CA LEU A 60 -4.54 -6.03 18.70
C LEU A 60 -4.58 -5.96 20.22
N GLN A 61 -5.05 -7.03 20.88
CA GLN A 61 -5.05 -7.10 22.34
C GLN A 61 -3.64 -7.02 22.90
N LYS A 62 -2.70 -7.82 22.39
CA LYS A 62 -1.30 -7.79 22.83
C LYS A 62 -0.61 -6.46 22.53
N ALA A 63 -0.96 -5.81 21.42
CA ALA A 63 -0.48 -4.48 21.11
C ALA A 63 -0.98 -3.46 22.16
N ALA A 64 -2.24 -3.56 22.59
CA ALA A 64 -2.79 -2.72 23.64
C ALA A 64 -2.10 -2.92 25.00
N GLU A 65 -1.74 -4.15 25.35
CA GLU A 65 -0.99 -4.50 26.58
C GLU A 65 0.40 -3.81 26.64
N ILE A 66 1.02 -3.56 25.49
CA ILE A 66 2.28 -2.82 25.39
C ILE A 66 2.08 -1.33 25.07
N GLY A 67 0.84 -0.83 25.20
CA GLY A 67 0.49 0.59 25.12
C GLY A 67 0.22 1.13 23.71
N TRP A 68 -0.08 0.27 22.72
CA TRP A 68 -0.48 0.68 21.40
C TRP A 68 -1.97 0.41 21.14
N GLN A 69 -2.73 1.48 20.92
CA GLN A 69 -4.08 1.38 20.37
C GLN A 69 -3.98 1.36 18.84
N VAL A 70 -4.04 0.17 18.25
CA VAL A 70 -3.96 0.01 16.78
C VAL A 70 -5.38 0.17 16.21
N GLU A 71 -5.56 1.18 15.38
CA GLU A 71 -6.79 1.41 14.62
C GLU A 71 -6.70 0.65 13.30
N VAL A 72 -7.60 -0.33 13.08
CA VAL A 72 -7.69 -1.03 11.80
C VAL A 72 -8.65 -0.25 10.89
N ILE A 73 -8.12 0.23 9.76
CA ILE A 73 -8.88 1.03 8.80
C ILE A 73 -9.32 0.19 7.59
N ASP A 74 -10.42 0.56 6.97
CA ASP A 74 -10.86 0.00 5.70
C ASP A 74 -10.03 0.55 4.53
N GLY A 75 -10.14 -0.10 3.35
CA GLY A 75 -9.37 0.28 2.19
C GLY A 75 -9.76 1.64 1.59
N GLN A 76 -11.02 2.08 1.76
CA GLN A 76 -11.46 3.39 1.29
C GLN A 76 -10.81 4.52 2.09
N ARG A 77 -10.68 4.33 3.40
CA ARG A 77 -10.02 5.27 4.28
C ARG A 77 -8.50 5.28 4.04
N GLU A 78 -7.91 4.10 3.82
CA GLU A 78 -6.51 3.96 3.44
C GLU A 78 -6.23 4.73 2.14
N ALA A 79 -7.00 4.51 1.08
CA ALA A 79 -6.92 5.26 -0.18
C ALA A 79 -7.09 6.77 0.01
N GLY A 80 -8.00 7.19 0.90
CA GLY A 80 -8.21 8.60 1.22
C GLY A 80 -7.00 9.28 1.85
N TRP A 81 -6.31 8.61 2.76
CA TRP A 81 -5.11 9.15 3.40
C TRP A 81 -3.91 9.17 2.47
N ILE A 82 -3.75 8.13 1.65
CA ILE A 82 -2.72 8.10 0.61
C ILE A 82 -2.92 9.28 -0.34
N HIS A 83 -4.15 9.47 -0.83
CA HIS A 83 -4.47 10.60 -1.69
C HIS A 83 -4.13 11.95 -1.04
N GLN A 84 -4.49 12.15 0.23
CA GLN A 84 -4.19 13.41 0.93
C GLN A 84 -2.68 13.67 0.97
N GLY A 85 -1.88 12.65 1.32
CA GLY A 85 -0.42 12.78 1.32
C GLY A 85 0.15 13.09 -0.06
N VAL A 86 -0.41 12.51 -1.13
CA VAL A 86 -0.02 12.81 -2.52
C VAL A 86 -0.43 14.22 -2.91
N ALA A 87 -1.69 14.61 -2.65
CA ALA A 87 -2.20 15.93 -2.99
C ALA A 87 -1.43 17.07 -2.30
N ASP A 88 -1.00 16.85 -1.06
CA ASP A 88 -0.18 17.82 -0.31
C ASP A 88 1.26 17.92 -0.85
N THR A 89 1.71 16.97 -1.66
CA THR A 89 3.10 16.86 -2.13
C THR A 89 3.25 17.21 -3.60
N VAL A 90 2.25 16.90 -4.44
CA VAL A 90 2.29 17.15 -5.88
C VAL A 90 2.11 18.63 -6.17
N PRO A 91 3.08 19.29 -6.85
CA PRO A 91 2.95 20.70 -7.20
C PRO A 91 1.76 20.94 -8.13
N ASP A 92 1.06 22.05 -7.92
CA ASP A 92 -0.06 22.48 -8.80
C ASP A 92 0.34 22.54 -10.28
N ALA A 93 1.56 22.98 -10.58
CA ALA A 93 2.08 23.05 -11.93
C ALA A 93 2.24 21.64 -12.56
N ALA A 94 2.56 20.62 -11.74
CA ALA A 94 2.66 19.24 -12.20
C ALA A 94 1.30 18.61 -12.45
N LEU A 95 0.28 18.96 -11.67
CA LEU A 95 -1.08 18.49 -11.91
C LEU A 95 -1.72 19.23 -13.11
N GLY A 96 -1.61 20.55 -13.18
CA GLY A 96 -2.25 21.38 -14.21
C GLY A 96 -3.77 21.18 -14.23
N ASP A 97 -4.35 21.08 -15.43
CA ASP A 97 -5.77 20.78 -15.64
C ASP A 97 -6.02 19.29 -15.89
N ARG A 98 -5.02 18.44 -15.56
CA ARG A 98 -5.09 16.98 -15.78
C ARG A 98 -5.90 16.29 -14.69
N THR A 99 -6.52 15.19 -15.07
CA THR A 99 -7.00 14.20 -14.12
C THR A 99 -5.89 13.21 -13.84
N ALA A 100 -5.59 12.98 -12.58
CA ALA A 100 -4.57 12.05 -12.13
C ALA A 100 -5.19 10.74 -11.65
N LEU A 101 -4.48 9.63 -11.88
CA LEU A 101 -4.67 8.34 -11.23
C LEU A 101 -3.51 8.13 -10.26
N THR A 102 -3.77 8.19 -8.97
CA THR A 102 -2.80 7.77 -7.95
C THR A 102 -2.90 6.27 -7.74
N LEU A 103 -1.77 5.58 -7.77
CA LEU A 103 -1.64 4.16 -7.44
C LEU A 103 -0.66 3.98 -6.27
N ASP A 104 -1.11 3.25 -5.24
CA ASP A 104 -0.25 2.73 -4.17
C ASP A 104 -0.25 1.20 -4.24
N ILE A 105 0.89 0.61 -4.58
CA ILE A 105 1.04 -0.85 -4.64
C ILE A 105 1.63 -1.33 -3.32
N GLY A 106 0.74 -1.70 -2.41
CA GLY A 106 1.08 -2.22 -1.10
C GLY A 106 1.33 -3.73 -1.07
N GLY A 107 1.54 -4.26 0.13
CA GLY A 107 1.74 -5.70 0.32
C GLY A 107 0.46 -6.52 0.20
N GLY A 108 -0.66 -6.04 0.71
CA GLY A 108 -1.93 -6.78 0.74
C GLY A 108 -3.03 -6.19 -0.12
N SER A 109 -2.95 -4.92 -0.43
CA SER A 109 -3.91 -4.19 -1.28
C SER A 109 -3.19 -3.26 -2.24
N VAL A 110 -3.94 -2.76 -3.22
CA VAL A 110 -3.55 -1.67 -4.12
C VAL A 110 -4.63 -0.61 -4.03
N GLU A 111 -4.25 0.58 -3.65
CA GLU A 111 -5.13 1.72 -3.58
C GLU A 111 -5.05 2.54 -4.87
N CYS A 112 -6.23 2.86 -5.42
CA CYS A 112 -6.38 3.63 -6.65
C CYS A 112 -7.28 4.84 -6.37
N VAL A 113 -6.79 6.05 -6.67
CA VAL A 113 -7.58 7.27 -6.51
C VAL A 113 -7.53 8.09 -7.79
N VAL A 114 -8.70 8.39 -8.35
CA VAL A 114 -8.85 9.28 -9.51
C VAL A 114 -9.26 10.66 -9.00
N TRP A 115 -8.51 11.69 -9.38
CA TRP A 115 -8.70 13.05 -8.86
C TRP A 115 -8.13 14.12 -9.78
N ASN A 116 -8.60 15.33 -9.59
CA ASN A 116 -8.09 16.54 -10.23
C ASN A 116 -8.21 17.74 -9.27
N ARG A 117 -8.03 18.97 -9.74
CA ARG A 117 -8.19 20.19 -8.91
C ARG A 117 -9.58 20.40 -8.35
N GLU A 118 -10.61 19.84 -8.97
CA GLU A 118 -11.99 19.95 -8.49
C GLU A 118 -12.28 18.97 -7.35
N GLY A 119 -11.47 17.92 -7.20
CA GLY A 119 -11.57 16.95 -6.13
C GLY A 119 -11.38 15.49 -6.56
N VAL A 120 -11.84 14.60 -5.71
CA VAL A 120 -11.74 13.14 -5.90
C VAL A 120 -12.96 12.63 -6.65
N HIS A 121 -12.73 11.98 -7.79
CA HIS A 121 -13.77 11.36 -8.62
C HIS A 121 -14.03 9.90 -8.24
N GLY A 122 -13.04 9.20 -7.70
CA GLY A 122 -13.20 7.82 -7.27
C GLY A 122 -12.06 7.33 -6.38
N ARG A 123 -12.39 6.43 -5.46
CA ARG A 123 -11.43 5.72 -4.60
C ARG A 123 -11.71 4.24 -4.67
N HIS A 124 -10.66 3.44 -4.80
CA HIS A 124 -10.75 1.98 -4.84
C HIS A 124 -9.59 1.39 -4.03
N SER A 125 -9.88 0.32 -3.30
CA SER A 125 -8.88 -0.54 -2.69
C SER A 125 -9.09 -1.95 -3.25
N LEU A 126 -8.08 -2.49 -3.89
CA LEU A 126 -8.11 -3.77 -4.58
C LEU A 126 -7.26 -4.77 -3.81
N ASP A 127 -7.80 -5.97 -3.59
CA ASP A 127 -7.12 -7.04 -2.84
C ASP A 127 -6.08 -7.79 -3.69
N ILE A 128 -5.13 -7.06 -4.29
CA ILE A 128 -4.08 -7.56 -5.19
C ILE A 128 -2.68 -7.04 -4.84
N GLY A 129 -2.40 -6.78 -3.57
CA GLY A 129 -1.05 -6.38 -3.16
C GLY A 129 0.00 -7.47 -3.39
N VAL A 130 1.28 -7.07 -3.49
CA VAL A 130 2.39 -7.95 -3.88
C VAL A 130 2.51 -9.20 -3.01
N ALA A 131 2.42 -9.06 -1.69
CA ALA A 131 2.51 -10.20 -0.77
C ALA A 131 1.29 -11.12 -0.90
N ARG A 132 0.09 -10.57 -1.10
CA ARG A 132 -1.13 -11.33 -1.33
C ARG A 132 -1.04 -12.15 -2.62
N LEU A 133 -0.63 -11.56 -3.72
CA LEU A 133 -0.44 -12.25 -4.99
C LEU A 133 0.62 -13.36 -4.88
N THR A 134 1.72 -13.09 -4.20
CA THR A 134 2.76 -14.08 -3.94
C THR A 134 2.23 -15.26 -3.12
N ASP A 135 1.43 -14.99 -2.07
CA ASP A 135 0.81 -16.03 -1.24
C ASP A 135 -0.18 -16.91 -2.03
N TRP A 136 -0.94 -16.31 -2.94
CA TRP A 136 -1.97 -17.03 -3.72
C TRP A 136 -1.38 -17.83 -4.88
N ILE A 137 -0.46 -17.23 -5.62
CA ILE A 137 0.08 -17.84 -6.86
C ILE A 137 1.23 -18.78 -6.54
N LYS A 138 2.03 -18.48 -5.51
CA LYS A 138 3.26 -19.20 -5.15
C LYS A 138 4.17 -19.39 -6.37
N PRO A 139 4.58 -18.29 -6.97
CA PRO A 139 5.35 -18.36 -8.19
C PRO A 139 6.68 -19.06 -7.98
N SER A 140 7.17 -19.72 -9.02
CA SER A 140 8.52 -20.28 -9.05
C SER A 140 9.58 -19.18 -9.15
N ASP A 141 10.80 -19.50 -8.79
CA ASP A 141 11.96 -18.62 -8.99
C ASP A 141 12.99 -19.37 -9.88
N PRO A 142 13.25 -18.89 -11.09
CA PRO A 142 12.60 -17.78 -11.78
C PRO A 142 11.15 -18.04 -12.17
N LEU A 143 10.39 -16.95 -12.43
CA LEU A 143 9.00 -17.00 -12.88
C LEU A 143 8.86 -17.80 -14.17
N THR A 144 7.89 -18.70 -14.24
CA THR A 144 7.51 -19.40 -15.47
C THR A 144 6.42 -18.67 -16.25
N ALA A 145 6.24 -19.01 -17.52
CA ALA A 145 5.14 -18.49 -18.33
C ALA A 145 3.74 -18.81 -17.72
N LYS A 146 3.62 -19.95 -17.03
CA LYS A 146 2.40 -20.33 -16.31
C LYS A 146 2.12 -19.41 -15.12
N ASP A 147 3.17 -19.04 -14.38
CA ASP A 147 3.04 -18.11 -13.25
C ASP A 147 2.60 -16.73 -13.73
N LEU A 148 3.20 -16.23 -14.81
CA LEU A 148 2.82 -14.97 -15.45
C LEU A 148 1.36 -14.99 -15.92
N THR A 149 0.93 -16.07 -16.60
CA THR A 149 -0.48 -16.22 -17.02
C THR A 149 -1.44 -16.20 -15.82
N SER A 150 -1.07 -16.85 -14.73
CA SER A 150 -1.86 -16.87 -13.51
C SER A 150 -1.93 -15.49 -12.85
N LEU A 151 -0.81 -14.77 -12.82
CA LEU A 151 -0.70 -13.41 -12.31
C LEU A 151 -1.60 -12.45 -13.11
N HIS A 152 -1.44 -12.43 -14.44
CA HIS A 152 -2.27 -11.58 -15.32
C HIS A 152 -3.75 -11.83 -15.09
N ARG A 153 -4.19 -13.10 -15.09
CA ARG A 153 -5.60 -13.43 -14.89
C ARG A 153 -6.17 -12.87 -13.58
N VAL A 154 -5.42 -12.95 -12.47
CA VAL A 154 -5.87 -12.44 -11.17
C VAL A 154 -5.89 -10.92 -11.15
N VAL A 155 -4.85 -10.29 -11.69
CA VAL A 155 -4.74 -8.82 -11.75
C VAL A 155 -5.81 -8.24 -12.66
N ASP A 156 -5.99 -8.79 -13.88
CA ASP A 156 -7.00 -8.33 -14.84
C ASP A 156 -8.41 -8.43 -14.27
N ALA A 157 -8.73 -9.54 -13.62
CA ALA A 157 -10.04 -9.72 -12.97
C ALA A 157 -10.29 -8.69 -11.85
N ALA A 158 -9.26 -8.35 -11.06
CA ALA A 158 -9.38 -7.37 -10.00
C ALA A 158 -9.45 -5.93 -10.52
N LEU A 159 -8.76 -5.64 -11.63
CA LEU A 159 -8.76 -4.31 -12.26
C LEU A 159 -10.00 -4.04 -13.12
N ALA A 160 -10.68 -5.06 -13.63
CA ALA A 160 -11.79 -4.90 -14.57
C ALA A 160 -12.88 -3.89 -14.09
N PRO A 161 -13.34 -3.89 -12.83
CA PRO A 161 -14.32 -2.90 -12.37
C PRO A 161 -13.79 -1.45 -12.39
N LEU A 162 -12.49 -1.27 -12.14
CA LEU A 162 -11.84 0.03 -12.20
C LEU A 162 -11.70 0.49 -13.66
N MET A 163 -11.17 -0.38 -14.52
CA MET A 163 -10.93 -0.08 -15.94
C MET A 163 -12.22 0.31 -16.69
N ASN A 164 -13.36 -0.25 -16.31
CA ASN A 164 -14.65 0.11 -16.89
C ASN A 164 -15.11 1.54 -16.52
N ARG A 165 -14.59 2.12 -15.44
CA ARG A 165 -14.93 3.47 -14.96
C ARG A 165 -13.90 4.52 -15.34
N LEU A 166 -12.65 4.13 -15.58
CA LEU A 166 -11.57 5.06 -15.92
C LEU A 166 -11.83 5.92 -17.16
N PRO A 167 -12.45 5.40 -18.25
CA PRO A 167 -12.73 6.21 -19.44
C PRO A 167 -13.61 7.44 -19.18
N GLU A 168 -14.52 7.36 -18.21
CA GLU A 168 -15.39 8.48 -17.82
C GLU A 168 -14.58 9.60 -17.14
N ALA A 169 -13.57 9.23 -16.37
CA ALA A 169 -12.71 10.17 -15.65
C ALA A 169 -11.50 10.64 -16.49
N SER A 170 -11.16 9.91 -17.56
CA SER A 170 -10.08 10.23 -18.52
C SER A 170 -8.75 10.64 -17.86
N PRO A 171 -8.16 9.85 -16.94
CA PRO A 171 -6.89 10.21 -16.32
C PRO A 171 -5.78 10.25 -17.37
N SER A 172 -4.99 11.33 -17.36
CA SER A 172 -3.85 11.54 -18.25
C SER A 172 -2.52 11.69 -17.51
N LEU A 173 -2.55 11.45 -16.19
CA LEU A 173 -1.38 11.50 -15.32
C LEU A 173 -1.44 10.30 -14.36
N LEU A 174 -0.35 9.53 -14.31
CA LEU A 174 -0.17 8.48 -13.31
C LEU A 174 0.79 8.96 -12.22
N ILE A 175 0.38 8.83 -10.97
CA ILE A 175 1.20 9.13 -9.80
C ILE A 175 1.35 7.84 -8.99
N GLY A 176 2.56 7.29 -9.02
CA GLY A 176 2.89 6.10 -8.26
C GLY A 176 3.42 6.43 -6.86
N THR A 177 2.99 5.68 -5.85
CA THR A 177 3.50 5.80 -4.48
C THR A 177 4.00 4.45 -3.96
N SER A 178 4.69 4.49 -2.82
CA SER A 178 5.27 3.32 -2.14
C SER A 178 6.47 2.65 -2.82
N GLY A 179 7.00 1.63 -2.15
CA GLY A 179 8.26 0.99 -2.54
C GLY A 179 8.25 0.29 -3.90
N ALA A 180 7.09 -0.11 -4.42
CA ALA A 180 7.00 -0.74 -5.74
C ALA A 180 7.38 0.25 -6.84
N PHE A 181 6.90 1.49 -6.77
CA PHE A 181 7.24 2.54 -7.74
C PHE A 181 8.69 2.99 -7.61
N ASN A 182 9.24 3.05 -6.38
CA ASN A 182 10.67 3.28 -6.20
C ASN A 182 11.52 2.19 -6.88
N THR A 183 11.07 0.95 -6.84
CA THR A 183 11.75 -0.16 -7.53
C THR A 183 11.67 0.00 -9.05
N LEU A 184 10.50 0.35 -9.59
CA LEU A 184 10.32 0.58 -11.03
C LEU A 184 11.22 1.73 -11.50
N ALA A 185 11.21 2.84 -10.80
CA ALA A 185 12.03 3.98 -11.12
C ALA A 185 13.54 3.65 -11.07
N ALA A 186 13.99 2.88 -10.08
CA ALA A 186 15.38 2.43 -9.98
C ALA A 186 15.79 1.45 -11.10
N LEU A 187 14.84 0.73 -11.69
CA LEU A 187 15.08 -0.13 -12.85
C LEU A 187 15.23 0.69 -14.14
N GLU A 188 14.51 1.80 -14.28
CA GLU A 188 14.58 2.71 -15.42
C GLU A 188 15.86 3.56 -15.39
N ASP A 189 16.21 4.09 -14.23
CA ASP A 189 17.45 4.86 -14.03
C ASP A 189 18.23 4.35 -12.80
N PRO A 190 19.14 3.38 -13.02
CA PRO A 190 19.97 2.83 -11.92
C PRO A 190 20.90 3.85 -11.25
N GLY A 191 21.10 5.00 -11.86
CA GLY A 191 21.91 6.10 -11.34
C GLY A 191 21.13 7.12 -10.53
N ALA A 192 19.81 7.12 -10.62
CA ALA A 192 18.97 8.06 -9.90
C ALA A 192 19.03 7.80 -8.38
N GLN A 193 19.42 8.82 -7.65
CA GLN A 193 19.36 8.78 -6.17
C GLN A 193 17.96 9.20 -5.71
N TRP A 194 17.08 8.24 -5.56
CA TRP A 194 15.68 8.42 -5.08
C TRP A 194 15.64 8.70 -3.58
N HIS A 195 16.22 9.82 -3.14
CA HIS A 195 16.34 10.13 -1.71
C HIS A 195 15.56 11.36 -1.27
N ASN A 196 14.82 12.01 -2.17
CA ASN A 196 14.07 13.20 -1.81
C ASN A 196 12.56 12.98 -1.94
N PRO A 197 11.83 12.75 -0.84
CA PRO A 197 10.37 12.63 -0.86
C PRO A 197 9.64 13.94 -1.20
N ARG A 198 10.38 15.03 -1.47
CA ARG A 198 9.82 16.34 -1.83
C ARG A 198 9.77 16.61 -3.33
N GLU A 199 10.37 15.75 -4.13
CA GLU A 199 10.28 15.80 -5.59
C GLU A 199 9.45 14.59 -6.05
N ALA A 200 8.18 14.82 -6.36
CA ALA A 200 7.33 13.81 -6.98
C ALA A 200 7.73 13.72 -8.46
N ASP A 201 8.36 12.62 -8.83
CA ASP A 201 8.61 12.31 -10.23
C ASP A 201 7.30 11.93 -10.90
N VAL A 202 6.94 12.70 -11.90
CA VAL A 202 5.71 12.54 -12.66
C VAL A 202 6.06 11.90 -14.00
N LEU A 203 5.69 10.63 -14.18
CA LEU A 203 5.80 9.96 -15.46
C LEU A 203 4.53 10.19 -16.27
N PRO A 204 4.60 10.76 -17.50
CA PRO A 204 3.44 10.85 -18.37
C PRO A 204 2.98 9.46 -18.82
N LEU A 205 1.67 9.27 -18.93
CA LEU A 205 1.10 8.09 -19.59
C LEU A 205 1.19 8.33 -21.11
N GLU A 206 2.08 7.60 -21.80
CA GLU A 206 2.08 7.50 -23.27
C GLU A 206 1.18 6.35 -23.74
#